data_1ebae73eed2ad9a528edc20c3e61287e
#
_entry.id   1ebae73eed2ad9a528edc20c3e61287e
#
_cell.length_a   1.000
_cell.length_b   1.000
_cell.length_c   1.000
_cell.angle_alpha   90.00
_cell.angle_beta   90.00
_cell.angle_gamma   90.00
#
_symmetry.space_group_name_H-M   'P 1'
#
loop_
_entity.id
_entity.type
_entity.pdbx_description
1 polymer ?
#
loop_
_entity_poly.entity_id
_entity_poly.type
_entity_poly.pdbx_seq_one_letter_code
_entity_poly.pdbx_strand_id
1 'polypeptide(L)'
;MKNLIFVTILACISFMSNTVIASDAAAGKTVYMQCQACHGATGVSVLPIYPNLAGQHQDYLSKSLRGFRDGSRPNAIMIGFAGSLSDADIDDLAAWYASQEGLTEIQDK
;
A
#
# COMPACT_ATOMS: atom_id res chain seq x y z
N MET A 1 2.15 -55.25 -41.29
CA MET A 1 1.25 -54.59 -40.34
C MET A 1 2.10 -53.66 -39.50
N LYS A 2 1.98 -52.35 -39.75
CA LYS A 2 2.79 -51.34 -39.05
C LYS A 2 1.95 -50.76 -37.92
N ASN A 3 2.29 -51.08 -36.64
CA ASN A 3 1.65 -50.52 -35.47
C ASN A 3 2.18 -49.10 -35.27
N LEU A 4 1.31 -48.12 -35.51
CA LEU A 4 1.59 -46.71 -35.23
C LEU A 4 1.25 -46.44 -33.76
N ILE A 5 2.28 -46.31 -32.94
CA ILE A 5 2.12 -45.93 -31.52
C ILE A 5 2.00 -44.39 -31.48
N PHE A 6 0.78 -43.89 -31.23
CA PHE A 6 0.57 -42.50 -30.94
C PHE A 6 1.02 -42.24 -29.49
N VAL A 7 2.18 -41.57 -29.32
CA VAL A 7 2.61 -41.04 -28.04
C VAL A 7 1.92 -39.70 -27.84
N THR A 8 0.92 -39.68 -27.00
CA THR A 8 0.23 -38.43 -26.59
C THR A 8 1.11 -37.77 -25.51
N ILE A 9 1.83 -36.74 -25.91
CA ILE A 9 2.55 -35.90 -24.95
C ILE A 9 1.53 -34.97 -24.30
N LEU A 10 1.16 -35.28 -23.06
CA LEU A 10 0.33 -34.43 -22.23
C LEU A 10 1.23 -33.31 -21.67
N ALA A 11 1.20 -32.14 -22.28
CA ALA A 11 1.89 -30.97 -21.79
C ALA A 11 1.18 -30.47 -20.53
N CYS A 12 1.77 -30.74 -19.37
CA CYS A 12 1.36 -30.12 -18.10
C CYS A 12 1.72 -28.63 -18.13
N ILE A 13 0.77 -27.79 -18.48
CA ILE A 13 0.88 -26.34 -18.32
C ILE A 13 0.68 -26.06 -16.85
N SER A 14 1.79 -25.90 -16.11
CA SER A 14 1.76 -25.41 -14.73
C SER A 14 1.37 -23.94 -14.75
N PHE A 15 0.12 -23.64 -14.44
CA PHE A 15 -0.31 -22.28 -14.12
C PHE A 15 0.37 -21.89 -12.80
N MET A 16 1.41 -21.09 -12.90
CA MET A 16 1.94 -20.38 -11.74
C MET A 16 0.91 -19.34 -11.32
N SER A 17 0.08 -19.69 -10.36
CA SER A 17 -0.83 -18.73 -9.73
C SER A 17 0.00 -17.71 -8.98
N ASN A 18 0.20 -16.53 -9.57
CA ASN A 18 0.70 -15.37 -8.84
C ASN A 18 -0.38 -14.96 -7.84
N THR A 19 -0.20 -15.32 -6.58
CA THR A 19 -1.01 -14.78 -5.50
C THR A 19 -0.65 -13.30 -5.33
N VAL A 20 -1.49 -12.44 -5.86
CA VAL A 20 -1.45 -11.01 -5.54
C VAL A 20 -1.97 -10.89 -4.11
N ILE A 21 -1.07 -10.57 -3.18
CA ILE A 21 -1.47 -10.28 -1.79
C ILE A 21 -2.10 -8.89 -1.82
N ALA A 22 -3.42 -8.83 -1.55
CA ALA A 22 -4.11 -7.55 -1.40
C ALA A 22 -3.63 -6.85 -0.12
N SER A 23 -3.52 -5.51 -0.16
CA SER A 23 -3.23 -4.71 1.01
C SER A 23 -4.36 -4.82 2.04
N ASP A 24 -4.02 -4.85 3.33
CA ASP A 24 -4.95 -5.04 4.44
C ASP A 24 -5.03 -3.77 5.30
N ALA A 25 -6.15 -3.05 5.21
CA ALA A 25 -6.40 -1.86 6.02
C ALA A 25 -6.42 -2.16 7.53
N ALA A 26 -6.87 -3.35 7.94
CA ALA A 26 -6.88 -3.73 9.36
C ALA A 26 -5.45 -3.97 9.88
N ALA A 27 -4.56 -4.54 9.08
CA ALA A 27 -3.14 -4.66 9.40
C ALA A 27 -2.49 -3.28 9.45
N GLY A 28 -2.81 -2.38 8.53
CA GLY A 28 -2.35 -1.01 8.50
C GLY A 28 -2.67 -0.24 9.78
N LYS A 29 -3.81 -0.51 10.40
CA LYS A 29 -4.18 0.05 11.70
C LYS A 29 -3.19 -0.28 12.82
N THR A 30 -2.50 -1.39 12.77
CA THR A 30 -1.46 -1.74 13.74
C THR A 30 -0.18 -0.93 13.50
N VAL A 31 0.19 -0.75 12.24
CA VAL A 31 1.41 -0.02 11.86
C VAL A 31 1.25 1.48 12.06
N TYR A 32 0.04 2.04 11.87
CA TYR A 32 -0.20 3.49 11.93
C TYR A 32 0.02 4.11 13.31
N MET A 33 0.11 3.32 14.36
CA MET A 33 0.26 3.82 15.74
C MET A 33 1.43 4.80 15.90
N GLN A 34 2.51 4.58 15.19
CA GLN A 34 3.66 5.49 15.20
C GLN A 34 3.41 6.79 14.42
N CYS A 35 2.41 6.83 13.54
CA CYS A 35 2.07 7.98 12.70
C CYS A 35 1.04 8.90 13.37
N GLN A 36 0.30 8.35 14.31
CA GLN A 36 -0.85 8.96 14.95
C GLN A 36 -0.51 10.26 15.68
N ALA A 37 0.67 10.34 16.30
CA ALA A 37 1.09 11.51 17.07
C ALA A 37 1.12 12.79 16.21
N CYS A 38 1.42 12.68 14.94
CA CYS A 38 1.48 13.80 14.00
C CYS A 38 0.25 13.89 13.11
N HIS A 39 -0.20 12.77 12.57
CA HIS A 39 -1.28 12.74 11.57
C HIS A 39 -2.66 12.52 12.16
N GLY A 40 -2.79 12.41 13.48
CA GLY A 40 -4.07 12.22 14.17
C GLY A 40 -4.51 10.75 14.21
N ALA A 41 -5.50 10.48 15.06
CA ALA A 41 -5.97 9.10 15.33
C ALA A 41 -6.62 8.41 14.12
N THR A 42 -7.11 9.18 13.16
CA THR A 42 -7.73 8.66 11.92
C THR A 42 -7.11 9.24 10.65
N GLY A 43 -5.98 9.93 10.76
CA GLY A 43 -5.35 10.63 9.66
C GLY A 43 -5.87 12.06 9.45
N VAL A 44 -6.65 12.58 10.40
CA VAL A 44 -7.03 14.00 10.46
C VAL A 44 -6.13 14.67 11.50
N SER A 45 -5.18 15.46 11.02
CA SER A 45 -4.22 16.16 11.87
C SER A 45 -4.89 17.29 12.64
N VAL A 46 -4.45 17.49 13.90
CA VAL A 46 -4.90 18.64 14.70
C VAL A 46 -4.01 19.87 14.53
N LEU A 47 -2.84 19.71 13.91
CA LEU A 47 -1.90 20.79 13.68
C LEU A 47 -1.70 21.02 12.18
N PRO A 48 -1.77 22.27 11.71
CA PRO A 48 -1.69 22.57 10.28
C PRO A 48 -0.33 22.26 9.64
N ILE A 49 0.73 22.07 10.43
CA ILE A 49 2.06 21.68 9.94
C ILE A 49 2.15 20.22 9.51
N TYR A 50 1.21 19.38 9.95
CA TYR A 50 1.13 17.98 9.56
C TYR A 50 -0.03 17.76 8.60
N PRO A 51 0.18 17.11 7.45
CA PRO A 51 -0.89 16.91 6.49
C PRO A 51 -1.93 15.91 6.96
N ASN A 52 -3.17 16.12 6.54
CA ASN A 52 -4.23 15.12 6.65
C ASN A 52 -3.95 13.97 5.67
N LEU A 53 -4.16 12.75 6.11
CA LEU A 53 -3.99 11.53 5.32
C LEU A 53 -5.31 10.81 5.09
N ALA A 54 -6.32 11.05 5.94
CA ALA A 54 -7.62 10.40 5.87
C ALA A 54 -8.30 10.62 4.52
N GLY A 55 -8.74 9.54 3.88
CA GLY A 55 -9.42 9.59 2.59
C GLY A 55 -8.54 9.91 1.39
N GLN A 56 -7.22 9.97 1.55
CA GLN A 56 -6.30 10.14 0.43
C GLN A 56 -6.25 8.88 -0.43
N HIS A 57 -5.94 9.03 -1.71
CA HIS A 57 -5.80 7.90 -2.63
C HIS A 57 -4.70 6.94 -2.16
N GLN A 58 -5.04 5.66 -2.13
CA GLN A 58 -4.12 4.61 -1.65
C GLN A 58 -2.80 4.59 -2.43
N ASP A 59 -2.85 4.66 -3.74
CA ASP A 59 -1.66 4.65 -4.59
C ASP A 59 -0.76 5.86 -4.35
N TYR A 60 -1.36 7.03 -4.10
CA TYR A 60 -0.60 8.23 -3.76
C TYR A 60 0.11 8.09 -2.42
N LEU A 61 -0.56 7.54 -1.41
CA LEU A 61 0.02 7.27 -0.09
C LEU A 61 1.17 6.27 -0.19
N SER A 62 0.97 5.15 -0.88
CA SER A 62 2.02 4.14 -1.10
C SER A 62 3.24 4.70 -1.79
N LYS A 63 3.04 5.45 -2.87
CA LYS A 63 4.13 6.12 -3.60
C LYS A 63 4.86 7.13 -2.73
N SER A 64 4.13 7.90 -1.94
CA SER A 64 4.72 8.91 -1.04
C SER A 64 5.56 8.27 0.04
N LEU A 65 5.07 7.21 0.69
CA LEU A 65 5.82 6.48 1.72
C LEU A 65 7.09 5.82 1.17
N ARG A 66 7.02 5.22 -0.02
CA ARG A 66 8.21 4.68 -0.70
C ARG A 66 9.21 5.77 -1.04
N GLY A 67 8.74 6.93 -1.50
CA GLY A 67 9.59 8.08 -1.78
C GLY A 67 10.31 8.63 -0.54
N PHE A 68 9.64 8.64 0.63
CA PHE A 68 10.31 8.97 1.88
C PHE A 68 11.30 7.90 2.30
N ARG A 69 10.95 6.61 2.17
CA ARG A 69 11.82 5.50 2.53
C ARG A 69 13.11 5.46 1.73
N ASP A 70 13.05 5.72 0.43
CA ASP A 70 14.21 5.71 -0.46
C ASP A 70 14.93 7.06 -0.58
N GLY A 71 14.38 8.12 0.03
CA GLY A 71 14.96 9.46 0.04
C GLY A 71 14.67 10.28 -1.21
N SER A 72 13.93 9.79 -2.19
CA SER A 72 13.57 10.55 -3.40
C SER A 72 12.57 11.67 -3.10
N ARG A 73 11.80 11.54 -2.03
CA ARG A 73 10.97 12.61 -1.48
C ARG A 73 11.62 13.19 -0.23
N PRO A 74 12.11 14.45 -0.27
CA PRO A 74 12.86 15.02 0.84
C PRO A 74 11.93 15.46 1.98
N ASN A 75 12.10 14.85 3.15
CA ASN A 75 11.55 15.27 4.43
C ASN A 75 12.23 14.47 5.53
N ALA A 76 13.09 15.10 6.31
CA ALA A 76 13.92 14.42 7.31
C ALA A 76 13.10 13.63 8.35
N ILE A 77 11.95 14.15 8.76
CA ILE A 77 11.08 13.50 9.75
C ILE A 77 10.46 12.24 9.13
N MET A 78 9.86 12.38 7.96
CA MET A 78 9.18 11.27 7.29
C MET A 78 10.16 10.20 6.79
N ILE A 79 11.36 10.56 6.37
CA ILE A 79 12.43 9.61 6.04
C ILE A 79 12.77 8.75 7.27
N GLY A 80 12.84 9.34 8.44
CA GLY A 80 13.09 8.63 9.69
C GLY A 80 12.00 7.60 10.01
N PHE A 81 10.73 7.95 9.83
CA PHE A 81 9.60 7.05 10.09
C PHE A 81 9.40 6.00 9.00
N ALA A 82 9.52 6.38 7.73
CA ALA A 82 9.30 5.47 6.62
C ALA A 82 10.46 4.49 6.37
N GLY A 83 11.65 4.82 6.83
CA GLY A 83 12.87 4.06 6.54
C GLY A 83 12.83 2.60 6.98
N SER A 84 12.10 2.28 8.05
CA SER A 84 11.96 0.93 8.60
C SER A 84 10.73 0.16 8.09
N LEU A 85 9.87 0.77 7.28
CA LEU A 85 8.66 0.14 6.78
C LEU A 85 8.97 -0.86 5.66
N SER A 86 8.37 -2.04 5.73
CA SER A 86 8.36 -3.00 4.62
C SER A 86 7.39 -2.54 3.51
N ASP A 87 7.43 -3.18 2.35
CA ASP A 87 6.46 -2.93 1.29
C ASP A 87 5.04 -3.27 1.75
N ALA A 88 4.88 -4.36 2.50
CA ALA A 88 3.58 -4.74 3.06
C ALA A 88 3.07 -3.69 4.05
N ASP A 89 3.91 -3.19 4.96
CA ASP A 89 3.54 -2.13 5.90
C ASP A 89 3.08 -0.87 5.17
N ILE A 90 3.78 -0.48 4.11
CA ILE A 90 3.43 0.69 3.31
C ILE A 90 2.07 0.52 2.64
N ASP A 91 1.82 -0.62 2.02
CA ASP A 91 0.57 -0.88 1.32
C ASP A 91 -0.60 -0.99 2.28
N ASP A 92 -0.40 -1.62 3.44
CA ASP A 92 -1.40 -1.73 4.49
C ASP A 92 -1.70 -0.37 5.15
N LEU A 93 -0.69 0.44 5.44
CA LEU A 93 -0.87 1.82 5.90
C LEU A 93 -1.64 2.67 4.90
N ALA A 94 -1.28 2.59 3.63
CA ALA A 94 -1.96 3.31 2.58
C ALA A 94 -3.44 2.91 2.47
N ALA A 95 -3.74 1.61 2.58
CA ALA A 95 -5.11 1.11 2.61
C ALA A 95 -5.87 1.61 3.85
N TRP A 96 -5.24 1.63 5.01
CA TRP A 96 -5.84 2.13 6.24
C TRP A 96 -6.25 3.60 6.12
N TYR A 97 -5.31 4.48 5.75
CA TYR A 97 -5.62 5.90 5.63
C TYR A 97 -6.60 6.21 4.50
N ALA A 98 -6.50 5.53 3.37
CA ALA A 98 -7.44 5.67 2.27
C ALA A 98 -8.88 5.31 2.67
N SER A 99 -9.05 4.39 3.60
CA SER A 99 -10.36 3.96 4.11
C SER A 99 -10.96 4.89 5.16
N GLN A 100 -10.21 5.86 5.67
CA GLN A 100 -10.71 6.80 6.66
C GLN A 100 -11.53 7.90 6.02
N GLU A 101 -12.54 8.38 6.74
CA GLU A 101 -13.32 9.54 6.30
C GLU A 101 -12.49 10.81 6.46
N GLY A 102 -12.38 11.59 5.40
CA GLY A 102 -11.56 12.81 5.42
C GLY A 102 -11.63 13.59 4.12
N LEU A 103 -10.62 13.43 3.26
CA LEU A 103 -10.62 14.09 1.95
C LEU A 103 -11.79 13.60 1.12
N THR A 104 -12.61 14.54 0.67
CA THR A 104 -13.64 14.28 -0.32
C THR A 104 -13.14 14.76 -1.68
N GLU A 105 -13.33 13.94 -2.70
CA GLU A 105 -13.10 14.39 -4.06
C GLU A 105 -14.00 15.57 -4.34
N ILE A 106 -13.42 16.64 -4.85
CA ILE A 106 -14.21 17.73 -5.43
C ILE A 106 -14.81 17.14 -6.70
N GLN A 107 -16.05 16.72 -6.61
CA GLN A 107 -16.77 16.32 -7.81
C GLN A 107 -16.90 17.57 -8.68
N ASP A 108 -16.29 17.54 -9.84
CA ASP A 108 -16.40 18.59 -10.86
C ASP A 108 -17.88 18.81 -11.15
N LYS A 109 -18.33 20.04 -10.88
CA LYS A 109 -19.68 20.48 -11.20
C LYS A 109 -19.78 20.74 -12.70
#